data_ef7881bc0b6bcc162621e0324102d220
#
_entry.id   ef7881bc0b6bcc162621e0324102d220
#
_cell.length_a   1.000
_cell.length_b   1.000
_cell.length_c   1.000
_cell.angle_alpha   90.00
_cell.angle_beta   90.00
_cell.angle_gamma   90.00
#
_symmetry.space_group_name_H-M   'P 1'
#
loop_
_entity.id
_entity.type
_entity.pdbx_description
1 polymer ?
#
loop_
_entity_poly.entity_id
_entity_poly.type
_entity_poly.pdbx_seq_one_letter_code
_entity_poly.pdbx_strand_id
1 'polypeptide(L)'
;MVKSASQVSKSECLLNIIGRMAHLAPCNILVIQPTLSDAEDFSKARLSRMIADTKVLTPLFYDKARSRDANQTILSKFFKGGRVVLVGANSSAGLASRPIKILLCDEVDRYPPATKEGDPIRLAAARTITYFDRKLALFSTPTIKGVSRIEAEYQLGTQEEWRHKCPNCGEYHTLEYHDMQIDYETHDSEIGRTVFINDVKWRCPDCGFEYTEREMKNSAQAYVAQNAKALQNGIRSFFISGFSSPWLKWSDICKDYLES
;
A
#
# COMPACT_ATOMS: atom_id res chain seq x y z
N MET A 1 6.54 -4.37 -4.93
CA MET A 1 5.10 -4.51 -4.66
C MET A 1 4.87 -4.48 -3.16
N VAL A 2 3.72 -3.96 -2.69
CA VAL A 2 3.37 -3.90 -1.27
C VAL A 2 2.02 -4.58 -1.06
N LYS A 3 2.06 -5.77 -0.51
CA LYS A 3 0.92 -6.53 0.01
C LYS A 3 0.77 -6.21 1.49
N SER A 4 -0.38 -5.77 1.93
CA SER A 4 -0.55 -5.45 3.35
C SER A 4 -2.03 -5.49 3.76
N ALA A 5 -2.27 -5.58 5.05
CA ALA A 5 -3.61 -5.36 5.60
C ALA A 5 -4.13 -3.95 5.27
N SER A 6 -5.41 -3.71 5.53
CA SER A 6 -5.98 -2.37 5.51
C SER A 6 -5.32 -1.49 6.59
N GLN A 7 -5.36 -0.16 6.42
CA GLN A 7 -4.89 0.82 7.41
C GLN A 7 -3.43 0.65 7.88
N VAL A 8 -2.51 0.30 6.98
CA VAL A 8 -1.06 0.30 7.23
C VAL A 8 -0.33 1.35 6.38
N SER A 9 -0.98 2.48 6.07
CA SER A 9 -0.39 3.63 5.37
C SER A 9 0.04 3.41 3.91
N LYS A 10 -0.57 2.49 3.18
CA LYS A 10 -0.29 2.29 1.74
C LYS A 10 -0.35 3.60 0.94
N SER A 11 -1.44 4.34 1.07
CA SER A 11 -1.66 5.59 0.33
C SER A 11 -0.66 6.69 0.72
N GLU A 12 -0.15 6.71 1.96
CA GLU A 12 0.90 7.63 2.38
C GLU A 12 2.24 7.32 1.68
N CYS A 13 2.53 6.04 1.42
CA CYS A 13 3.69 5.66 0.62
C CYS A 13 3.59 6.22 -0.81
N LEU A 14 2.40 6.15 -1.45
CA LEU A 14 2.20 6.76 -2.76
C LEU A 14 2.43 8.28 -2.73
N LEU A 15 1.84 8.98 -1.76
CA LEU A 15 2.02 10.42 -1.60
C LEU A 15 3.48 10.79 -1.39
N ASN A 16 4.21 10.07 -0.55
CA ASN A 16 5.63 10.28 -0.30
C ASN A 16 6.47 10.07 -1.56
N ILE A 17 6.17 9.05 -2.38
CA ILE A 17 6.84 8.83 -3.67
C ILE A 17 6.58 10.03 -4.59
N ILE A 18 5.32 10.47 -4.73
CA ILE A 18 4.96 11.63 -5.57
C ILE A 18 5.70 12.88 -5.11
N GLY A 19 5.66 13.21 -3.82
CA GLY A 19 6.32 14.39 -3.25
C GLY A 19 7.84 14.35 -3.44
N ARG A 20 8.47 13.20 -3.17
CA ARG A 20 9.90 13.00 -3.40
C ARG A 20 10.28 13.21 -4.86
N MET A 21 9.53 12.61 -5.79
CA MET A 21 9.84 12.72 -7.22
C MET A 21 9.63 14.16 -7.70
N ALA A 22 8.56 14.81 -7.31
CA ALA A 22 8.33 16.21 -7.68
C ALA A 22 9.42 17.16 -7.20
N HIS A 23 9.98 16.90 -6.01
CA HIS A 23 10.99 17.77 -5.40
C HIS A 23 12.42 17.44 -5.84
N LEU A 24 12.82 16.17 -5.81
CA LEU A 24 14.23 15.76 -5.95
C LEU A 24 14.58 15.20 -7.34
N ALA A 25 13.62 14.65 -8.06
CA ALA A 25 13.85 14.01 -9.36
C ALA A 25 12.63 14.18 -10.28
N PRO A 26 12.32 15.42 -10.71
CA PRO A 26 11.10 15.72 -11.46
C PRO A 26 10.94 14.86 -12.71
N CYS A 27 9.74 14.27 -12.86
CA CYS A 27 9.40 13.39 -13.98
C CYS A 27 7.87 13.24 -14.12
N ASN A 28 7.44 12.56 -15.19
CA ASN A 28 6.04 12.21 -15.36
C ASN A 28 5.68 10.99 -14.51
N ILE A 29 4.61 11.12 -13.72
CA ILE A 29 4.09 10.12 -12.81
C ILE A 29 2.65 9.78 -13.24
N LEU A 30 2.33 8.50 -13.35
CA LEU A 30 0.96 8.01 -13.51
C LEU A 30 0.53 7.32 -12.22
N VAL A 31 -0.61 7.73 -11.70
CA VAL A 31 -1.29 7.09 -10.56
C VAL A 31 -2.56 6.43 -11.09
N ILE A 32 -2.71 5.14 -10.85
CA ILE A 32 -3.91 4.39 -11.20
C ILE A 32 -4.67 4.08 -9.92
N GLN A 33 -5.96 4.41 -9.91
CA GLN A 33 -6.93 4.07 -8.88
C GLN A 33 -7.96 3.08 -9.45
N PRO A 34 -8.70 2.34 -8.64
CA PRO A 34 -9.70 1.38 -9.13
C PRO A 34 -10.72 2.01 -10.09
N THR A 35 -11.25 3.17 -9.71
CA THR A 35 -12.24 3.92 -10.50
C THR A 35 -11.80 5.36 -10.75
N LEU A 36 -12.50 6.05 -11.65
CA LEU A 36 -12.30 7.47 -11.88
C LEU A 36 -12.69 8.31 -10.66
N SER A 37 -13.76 7.93 -9.96
CA SER A 37 -14.18 8.59 -8.71
C SER A 37 -13.11 8.48 -7.63
N ASP A 38 -12.52 7.29 -7.43
CA ASP A 38 -11.42 7.10 -6.47
C ASP A 38 -10.20 7.97 -6.83
N ALA A 39 -9.91 8.12 -8.13
CA ALA A 39 -8.82 8.97 -8.61
C ALA A 39 -9.09 10.46 -8.31
N GLU A 40 -10.33 10.93 -8.48
CA GLU A 40 -10.71 12.29 -8.11
C GLU A 40 -10.64 12.53 -6.61
N ASP A 41 -11.14 11.61 -5.81
CA ASP A 41 -11.13 11.70 -4.35
C ASP A 41 -9.72 11.69 -3.80
N PHE A 42 -8.86 10.78 -4.29
CA PHE A 42 -7.43 10.78 -3.95
C PHE A 42 -6.76 12.12 -4.30
N SER A 43 -7.06 12.67 -5.47
CA SER A 43 -6.52 13.96 -5.91
C SER A 43 -6.95 15.11 -5.00
N LYS A 44 -8.27 15.20 -4.68
CA LYS A 44 -8.84 16.30 -3.90
C LYS A 44 -8.48 16.19 -2.41
N ALA A 45 -8.76 15.03 -1.80
CA ALA A 45 -8.70 14.87 -0.36
C ALA A 45 -7.27 14.60 0.16
N ARG A 46 -6.40 13.98 -0.65
CA ARG A 46 -5.06 13.57 -0.20
C ARG A 46 -3.94 14.32 -0.92
N LEU A 47 -3.84 14.20 -2.25
CA LEU A 47 -2.73 14.77 -3.02
C LEU A 47 -2.69 16.30 -2.92
N SER A 48 -3.84 16.97 -3.13
CA SER A 48 -3.90 18.44 -3.04
C SER A 48 -3.58 18.94 -1.64
N ARG A 49 -4.03 18.22 -0.60
CA ARG A 49 -3.73 18.56 0.80
C ARG A 49 -2.23 18.39 1.10
N MET A 50 -1.63 17.26 0.73
CA MET A 50 -0.18 17.05 0.89
C MET A 50 0.62 18.17 0.21
N ILE A 51 0.26 18.57 -1.01
CA ILE A 51 0.93 19.66 -1.74
C ILE A 51 0.82 20.98 -0.97
N ALA A 52 -0.38 21.31 -0.47
CA ALA A 52 -0.65 22.56 0.25
C ALA A 52 0.08 22.61 1.61
N ASP A 53 0.08 21.49 2.34
CA ASP A 53 0.65 21.42 3.69
C ASP A 53 2.19 21.25 3.70
N THR A 54 2.79 20.93 2.54
CA THR A 54 4.24 20.67 2.42
C THR A 54 4.95 21.88 1.82
N LYS A 55 5.64 22.65 2.66
CA LYS A 55 6.31 23.93 2.28
C LYS A 55 7.20 23.85 1.04
N VAL A 56 7.90 22.74 0.82
CA VAL A 56 8.79 22.56 -0.33
C VAL A 56 8.05 22.19 -1.61
N LEU A 57 6.83 21.67 -1.54
CA LEU A 57 6.03 21.25 -2.69
C LEU A 57 5.15 22.39 -3.21
N THR A 58 4.59 23.20 -2.33
CA THR A 58 3.68 24.30 -2.70
C THR A 58 4.23 25.17 -3.85
N PRO A 59 5.47 25.70 -3.82
CA PRO A 59 5.96 26.54 -4.91
C PRO A 59 6.25 25.77 -6.21
N LEU A 60 6.42 24.44 -6.16
CA LEU A 60 6.65 23.62 -7.35
C LEU A 60 5.36 23.40 -8.15
N PHE A 61 4.23 23.26 -7.45
CA PHE A 61 2.90 22.98 -8.06
C PHE A 61 2.10 24.24 -8.32
N TYR A 62 2.25 25.30 -7.48
CA TYR A 62 1.49 26.53 -7.54
C TYR A 62 2.36 27.74 -7.93
N ASP A 63 3.15 27.60 -8.99
CA ASP A 63 3.89 28.73 -9.55
C ASP A 63 2.88 29.80 -10.06
N LYS A 64 2.97 31.02 -9.54
CA LYS A 64 2.08 32.14 -9.86
C LYS A 64 2.06 32.46 -11.38
N ALA A 65 3.16 32.22 -12.08
CA ALA A 65 3.26 32.39 -13.53
C ALA A 65 2.45 31.33 -14.31
N ARG A 66 2.19 30.16 -13.71
CA ARG A 66 1.43 29.04 -14.29
C ARG A 66 0.01 28.92 -13.79
N SER A 67 -0.39 29.70 -12.78
CA SER A 67 -1.74 29.62 -12.19
C SER A 67 -2.87 30.03 -13.15
N ARG A 68 -2.54 30.61 -14.29
CA ARG A 68 -3.46 30.90 -15.40
C ARG A 68 -3.53 29.79 -16.44
N ASP A 69 -2.71 28.74 -16.32
CA ASP A 69 -2.74 27.61 -17.25
C ASP A 69 -3.93 26.71 -16.96
N ALA A 70 -4.80 26.54 -17.95
CA ALA A 70 -5.90 25.58 -17.99
C ALA A 70 -5.47 24.11 -17.81
N ASN A 71 -4.19 23.87 -17.55
CA ASN A 71 -3.55 22.55 -17.44
C ASN A 71 -3.59 21.94 -16.03
N GLN A 72 -3.90 22.72 -14.97
CA GLN A 72 -4.12 22.21 -13.61
C GLN A 72 -5.56 21.72 -13.47
N THR A 73 -5.77 20.42 -13.58
CA THR A 73 -7.09 19.81 -13.39
C THR A 73 -7.10 18.93 -12.15
N ILE A 74 -8.29 18.43 -11.77
CA ILE A 74 -8.42 17.46 -10.68
C ILE A 74 -7.53 16.24 -10.95
N LEU A 75 -7.54 15.74 -12.18
CA LEU A 75 -6.83 14.52 -12.58
C LEU A 75 -5.42 14.76 -13.13
N SER A 76 -4.97 16.00 -13.23
CA SER A 76 -3.62 16.32 -13.71
C SER A 76 -3.04 17.47 -12.91
N LYS A 77 -1.93 17.24 -12.23
CA LYS A 77 -1.20 18.22 -11.44
C LYS A 77 0.18 18.44 -12.05
N PHE A 78 0.42 19.63 -12.60
CA PHE A 78 1.71 20.02 -13.16
C PHE A 78 2.63 20.56 -12.08
N PHE A 79 3.91 20.27 -12.18
CA PHE A 79 4.97 20.86 -11.39
C PHE A 79 6.20 21.12 -12.25
N LYS A 80 7.16 21.86 -11.73
CA LYS A 80 8.39 22.17 -12.46
C LYS A 80 9.14 20.88 -12.84
N GLY A 81 9.22 20.58 -14.14
CA GLY A 81 9.93 19.41 -14.67
C GLY A 81 9.10 18.13 -14.82
N GLY A 82 7.80 18.18 -14.54
CA GLY A 82 6.93 16.99 -14.70
C GLY A 82 5.46 17.24 -14.37
N ARG A 83 4.74 16.15 -14.22
CA ARG A 83 3.33 16.15 -13.81
C ARG A 83 2.93 14.85 -13.17
N VAL A 84 1.90 14.88 -12.36
CA VAL A 84 1.14 13.71 -11.90
C VAL A 84 -0.15 13.63 -12.70
N VAL A 85 -0.43 12.48 -13.27
CA VAL A 85 -1.73 12.18 -13.93
C VAL A 85 -2.39 11.07 -13.14
N LEU A 86 -3.69 11.22 -12.86
CA LEU A 86 -4.49 10.23 -12.15
C LEU A 86 -5.53 9.66 -13.11
N VAL A 87 -5.72 8.35 -13.11
CA VAL A 87 -6.68 7.66 -13.98
C VAL A 87 -7.38 6.53 -13.24
N GLY A 88 -8.57 6.15 -13.68
CA GLY A 88 -9.21 4.90 -13.26
C GLY A 88 -8.68 3.71 -14.06
N ALA A 89 -8.60 2.54 -13.44
CA ALA A 89 -8.09 1.31 -14.05
C ALA A 89 -8.89 0.83 -15.27
N ASN A 90 -10.13 1.27 -15.43
CA ASN A 90 -10.99 0.96 -16.57
C ASN A 90 -10.81 1.90 -17.78
N SER A 91 -9.95 2.94 -17.69
CA SER A 91 -9.72 3.92 -18.73
C SER A 91 -8.55 3.54 -19.64
N SER A 92 -8.78 2.70 -20.66
CA SER A 92 -7.71 2.29 -21.60
C SER A 92 -6.98 3.46 -22.24
N ALA A 93 -7.71 4.47 -22.70
CA ALA A 93 -7.13 5.69 -23.29
C ALA A 93 -6.21 6.45 -22.30
N GLY A 94 -6.62 6.56 -21.04
CA GLY A 94 -5.81 7.19 -19.99
C GLY A 94 -4.52 6.40 -19.68
N LEU A 95 -4.60 5.08 -19.71
CA LEU A 95 -3.47 4.16 -19.46
C LEU A 95 -2.44 4.16 -20.61
N ALA A 96 -2.90 4.44 -21.84
CA ALA A 96 -2.09 4.29 -23.07
C ALA A 96 -1.46 5.59 -23.58
N SER A 97 -1.75 6.75 -23.00
CA SER A 97 -1.62 8.03 -23.70
C SER A 97 -0.21 8.65 -23.73
N ARG A 98 0.74 8.29 -22.83
CA ARG A 98 1.98 9.09 -22.68
C ARG A 98 3.14 8.31 -22.07
N PRO A 99 4.43 8.66 -22.41
CA PRO A 99 5.59 8.16 -21.68
C PRO A 99 5.58 8.62 -20.22
N ILE A 100 5.77 7.67 -19.32
CA ILE A 100 5.83 7.89 -17.88
C ILE A 100 7.06 7.21 -17.30
N LYS A 101 7.68 7.82 -16.27
CA LYS A 101 8.83 7.25 -15.59
C LYS A 101 8.43 6.47 -14.34
N ILE A 102 7.44 6.98 -13.61
CA ILE A 102 6.95 6.38 -12.37
C ILE A 102 5.50 5.95 -12.55
N LEU A 103 5.22 4.68 -12.35
CA LEU A 103 3.88 4.10 -12.33
C LEU A 103 3.51 3.68 -10.91
N LEU A 104 2.44 4.22 -10.39
CA LEU A 104 1.89 3.92 -9.06
C LEU A 104 0.48 3.36 -9.23
N CYS A 105 0.26 2.12 -8.80
CA CYS A 105 -1.03 1.44 -8.87
C CYS A 105 -1.53 1.18 -7.45
N ASP A 106 -2.65 1.78 -7.07
CA ASP A 106 -3.27 1.62 -5.76
C ASP A 106 -4.45 0.67 -5.83
N GLU A 107 -4.62 -0.16 -4.81
CA GLU A 107 -5.71 -1.15 -4.66
C GLU A 107 -5.87 -2.04 -5.91
N VAL A 108 -4.76 -2.65 -6.37
CA VAL A 108 -4.72 -3.41 -7.64
C VAL A 108 -5.65 -4.63 -7.68
N ASP A 109 -6.04 -5.18 -6.53
CA ASP A 109 -7.00 -6.29 -6.44
C ASP A 109 -8.43 -5.88 -6.81
N ARG A 110 -8.71 -4.55 -6.78
CA ARG A 110 -10.00 -3.98 -7.19
C ARG A 110 -10.06 -3.59 -8.66
N TYR A 111 -8.98 -3.79 -9.41
CA TYR A 111 -8.98 -3.48 -10.83
C TYR A 111 -9.79 -4.50 -11.63
N PRO A 112 -10.40 -4.10 -12.74
CA PRO A 112 -11.00 -5.05 -13.64
C PRO A 112 -9.94 -6.05 -14.13
N PRO A 113 -10.31 -7.32 -14.38
CA PRO A 113 -9.38 -8.33 -14.87
C PRO A 113 -8.76 -7.94 -16.23
N ALA A 114 -9.53 -7.26 -17.06
CA ALA A 114 -9.07 -6.67 -18.31
C ALA A 114 -9.92 -5.45 -18.69
N THR A 115 -9.31 -4.51 -19.41
CA THR A 115 -10.00 -3.46 -20.18
C THR A 115 -10.26 -3.96 -21.60
N LYS A 116 -10.83 -3.10 -22.47
CA LYS A 116 -10.99 -3.42 -23.90
C LYS A 116 -9.66 -3.70 -24.62
N GLU A 117 -8.55 -3.19 -24.09
CA GLU A 117 -7.20 -3.30 -24.68
C GLU A 117 -6.27 -4.25 -23.90
N GLY A 118 -6.74 -4.91 -22.85
CA GLY A 118 -5.98 -5.85 -22.04
C GLY A 118 -5.85 -5.47 -20.58
N ASP A 119 -4.91 -6.09 -19.89
CA ASP A 119 -4.64 -5.86 -18.46
C ASP A 119 -4.20 -4.42 -18.20
N PRO A 120 -4.88 -3.69 -17.29
CA PRO A 120 -4.60 -2.26 -17.06
C PRO A 120 -3.17 -1.98 -16.57
N ILE A 121 -2.60 -2.87 -15.76
CA ILE A 121 -1.22 -2.69 -15.25
C ILE A 121 -0.22 -2.87 -16.37
N ARG A 122 -0.39 -3.91 -17.21
CA ARG A 122 0.49 -4.16 -18.37
C ARG A 122 0.41 -3.03 -19.40
N LEU A 123 -0.78 -2.52 -19.68
CA LEU A 123 -0.96 -1.39 -20.59
C LEU A 123 -0.19 -0.16 -20.10
N ALA A 124 -0.32 0.20 -18.84
CA ALA A 124 0.40 1.32 -18.25
C ALA A 124 1.92 1.06 -18.15
N ALA A 125 2.34 -0.14 -17.77
CA ALA A 125 3.74 -0.53 -17.68
C ALA A 125 4.48 -0.40 -19.02
N ALA A 126 3.82 -0.69 -20.15
CA ALA A 126 4.37 -0.50 -21.49
C ALA A 126 4.80 0.95 -21.75
N ARG A 127 4.19 1.94 -21.09
CA ARG A 127 4.53 3.38 -21.21
C ARG A 127 5.78 3.78 -20.44
N THR A 128 6.31 2.90 -19.62
CA THR A 128 7.53 3.14 -18.84
C THR A 128 8.80 2.66 -19.54
N ILE A 129 8.70 1.88 -20.62
CA ILE A 129 9.82 1.17 -21.25
C ILE A 129 10.92 2.11 -21.73
N THR A 130 10.58 3.32 -22.14
CA THR A 130 11.54 4.33 -22.60
C THR A 130 12.50 4.84 -21.51
N TYR A 131 12.20 4.56 -20.26
CA TYR A 131 13.03 5.00 -19.13
C TYR A 131 13.78 3.78 -18.55
N PHE A 132 15.11 3.78 -18.61
CA PHE A 132 15.95 2.72 -18.05
C PHE A 132 15.85 2.64 -16.51
N ASP A 133 15.60 3.78 -15.85
CA ASP A 133 15.48 3.92 -14.40
C ASP A 133 14.02 4.04 -13.92
N ARG A 134 13.09 3.50 -14.72
CA ARG A 134 11.66 3.45 -14.40
C ARG A 134 11.39 2.77 -13.06
N LYS A 135 10.29 3.18 -12.39
CA LYS A 135 9.79 2.53 -11.18
C LYS A 135 8.31 2.19 -11.34
N LEU A 136 7.97 0.96 -11.00
CA LEU A 136 6.60 0.48 -10.93
C LEU A 136 6.33 0.06 -9.48
N ALA A 137 5.29 0.61 -8.87
CA ALA A 137 4.89 0.27 -7.52
C ALA A 137 3.42 -0.12 -7.50
N LEU A 138 3.13 -1.32 -6.99
CA LEU A 138 1.79 -1.88 -6.84
C LEU A 138 1.48 -2.00 -5.36
N PHE A 139 0.31 -1.53 -4.95
CA PHE A 139 -0.18 -1.56 -3.58
C PHE A 139 -1.57 -2.17 -3.54
N SER A 140 -1.82 -3.09 -2.63
CA SER A 140 -3.17 -3.59 -2.36
C SER A 140 -3.25 -4.33 -1.04
N THR A 141 -4.47 -4.40 -0.50
CA THR A 141 -4.89 -5.44 0.42
C THR A 141 -5.28 -6.65 -0.42
N PRO A 142 -4.79 -7.87 -0.14
CA PRO A 142 -5.23 -9.07 -0.83
C PRO A 142 -6.72 -9.32 -0.53
N THR A 143 -7.47 -9.75 -1.56
CA THR A 143 -8.91 -10.02 -1.45
C THR A 143 -9.17 -11.51 -1.23
N ILE A 144 -9.22 -12.29 -2.28
CA ILE A 144 -9.57 -13.72 -2.24
C ILE A 144 -8.32 -14.57 -2.48
N LYS A 145 -8.06 -15.54 -1.60
CA LYS A 145 -6.95 -16.48 -1.75
C LYS A 145 -7.02 -17.20 -3.10
N GLY A 146 -5.90 -17.22 -3.82
CA GLY A 146 -5.78 -17.86 -5.14
C GLY A 146 -6.23 -17.01 -6.33
N VAL A 147 -6.89 -15.85 -6.10
CA VAL A 147 -7.35 -14.93 -7.15
C VAL A 147 -6.72 -13.54 -7.00
N SER A 148 -6.21 -13.23 -5.81
CA SER A 148 -5.59 -11.94 -5.51
C SER A 148 -4.41 -11.63 -6.43
N ARG A 149 -4.50 -10.49 -7.15
CA ARG A 149 -3.46 -10.00 -8.06
C ARG A 149 -2.21 -9.59 -7.28
N ILE A 150 -2.39 -8.87 -6.16
CA ILE A 150 -1.22 -8.44 -5.36
C ILE A 150 -0.50 -9.63 -4.73
N GLU A 151 -1.21 -10.72 -4.39
CA GLU A 151 -0.60 -11.95 -3.91
C GLU A 151 0.28 -12.58 -5.01
N ALA A 152 -0.24 -12.72 -6.22
CA ALA A 152 0.52 -13.25 -7.35
C ALA A 152 1.78 -12.41 -7.64
N GLU A 153 1.65 -11.09 -7.62
CA GLU A 153 2.77 -10.16 -7.83
C GLU A 153 3.78 -10.18 -6.65
N TYR A 154 3.32 -10.38 -5.41
CA TYR A 154 4.18 -10.53 -4.24
C TYR A 154 5.08 -11.76 -4.36
N GLN A 155 4.55 -12.88 -4.84
CA GLN A 155 5.31 -14.13 -5.01
C GLN A 155 6.46 -14.03 -6.03
N LEU A 156 6.39 -13.09 -6.98
CA LEU A 156 7.45 -12.85 -7.96
C LEU A 156 8.65 -12.07 -7.39
N GLY A 157 8.48 -11.44 -6.25
CA GLY A 157 9.49 -10.57 -5.65
C GLY A 157 10.28 -11.21 -4.53
N THR A 158 10.93 -10.35 -3.75
CA THR A 158 11.79 -10.73 -2.61
C THR A 158 11.02 -11.32 -1.43
N GLN A 159 9.69 -11.17 -1.39
CA GLN A 159 8.83 -11.65 -0.30
C GLN A 159 9.34 -11.18 1.07
N GLU A 160 9.64 -9.90 1.18
CA GLU A 160 10.12 -9.29 2.41
C GLU A 160 8.95 -9.11 3.39
N GLU A 161 9.05 -9.71 4.57
CA GLU A 161 8.07 -9.61 5.63
C GLU A 161 8.53 -8.62 6.70
N TRP A 162 7.62 -7.77 7.15
CA TRP A 162 7.87 -6.92 8.30
C TRP A 162 7.79 -7.76 9.58
N ARG A 163 8.93 -7.98 10.21
CA ARG A 163 9.07 -8.86 11.37
C ARG A 163 9.46 -8.11 12.63
N HIS A 164 9.00 -8.62 13.74
CA HIS A 164 9.26 -8.14 15.08
C HIS A 164 10.22 -9.09 15.80
N LYS A 165 11.21 -8.53 16.49
CA LYS A 165 12.19 -9.32 17.26
C LYS A 165 11.56 -9.75 18.58
N CYS A 166 11.57 -11.05 18.86
CA CYS A 166 11.19 -11.56 20.17
C CYS A 166 12.18 -11.06 21.24
N PRO A 167 11.72 -10.39 22.32
CA PRO A 167 12.62 -9.90 23.36
C PRO A 167 13.38 -11.00 24.12
N ASN A 168 12.83 -12.22 24.20
CA ASN A 168 13.45 -13.33 24.93
C ASN A 168 14.46 -14.10 24.09
N CYS A 169 14.06 -14.68 22.95
CA CYS A 169 14.96 -15.52 22.13
C CYS A 169 15.73 -14.74 21.06
N GLY A 170 15.30 -13.51 20.72
CA GLY A 170 15.97 -12.69 19.73
C GLY A 170 15.63 -12.98 18.28
N GLU A 171 14.80 -14.00 18.00
CA GLU A 171 14.37 -14.36 16.67
C GLU A 171 13.31 -13.39 16.13
N TYR A 172 13.24 -13.26 14.79
CA TYR A 172 12.35 -12.33 14.11
C TYR A 172 11.12 -13.03 13.54
N HIS A 173 9.92 -12.58 13.92
CA HIS A 173 8.64 -13.18 13.52
C HIS A 173 7.69 -12.16 12.90
N THR A 174 6.93 -12.57 11.90
CA THR A 174 5.72 -11.88 11.46
C THR A 174 4.64 -12.11 12.52
N LEU A 175 3.92 -11.07 12.91
CA LEU A 175 2.80 -11.23 13.84
C LEU A 175 1.60 -11.77 13.07
N GLU A 176 1.17 -12.98 13.39
CA GLU A 176 0.06 -13.68 12.70
C GLU A 176 -1.02 -14.11 13.69
N TYR A 177 -2.25 -14.28 13.19
CA TYR A 177 -3.41 -14.61 14.02
C TYR A 177 -3.24 -15.92 14.81
N HIS A 178 -2.63 -16.94 14.20
CA HIS A 178 -2.46 -18.24 14.83
C HIS A 178 -1.50 -18.24 16.04
N ASP A 179 -0.67 -17.22 16.19
CA ASP A 179 0.22 -17.05 17.35
C ASP A 179 -0.44 -16.24 18.47
N MET A 180 -1.66 -15.71 18.24
CA MET A 180 -2.35 -14.91 19.25
C MET A 180 -3.05 -15.81 20.28
N GLN A 181 -2.81 -15.52 21.53
CA GLN A 181 -3.53 -16.08 22.68
C GLN A 181 -4.64 -15.12 23.03
N ILE A 182 -5.89 -15.52 22.77
CA ILE A 182 -7.06 -14.65 22.88
C ILE A 182 -7.93 -15.15 24.03
N ASP A 183 -8.11 -14.31 25.04
CA ASP A 183 -9.10 -14.52 26.10
C ASP A 183 -10.37 -13.74 25.72
N TYR A 184 -11.47 -14.44 25.55
CA TYR A 184 -12.72 -13.86 25.08
C TYR A 184 -13.95 -14.58 25.62
N GLU A 185 -15.05 -13.85 25.67
CA GLU A 185 -16.38 -14.36 25.99
C GLU A 185 -17.33 -14.15 24.81
N THR A 186 -18.32 -15.02 24.71
CA THR A 186 -19.36 -14.91 23.69
C THR A 186 -20.73 -14.79 24.31
N HIS A 187 -21.53 -13.88 23.77
CA HIS A 187 -22.93 -13.75 24.12
C HIS A 187 -23.79 -14.03 22.88
N ASP A 188 -24.55 -15.12 22.95
CA ASP A 188 -25.48 -15.49 21.88
C ASP A 188 -26.83 -14.84 22.16
N SER A 189 -27.37 -14.12 21.18
CA SER A 189 -28.68 -13.49 21.21
C SER A 189 -29.50 -13.95 19.99
N GLU A 190 -30.81 -13.70 19.98
CA GLU A 190 -31.69 -14.00 18.84
C GLU A 190 -31.27 -13.26 17.55
N ILE A 191 -30.47 -12.18 17.66
CA ILE A 191 -30.05 -11.31 16.56
C ILE A 191 -28.64 -11.70 16.04
N GLY A 192 -27.88 -12.52 16.81
CA GLY A 192 -26.53 -12.95 16.44
C GLY A 192 -25.59 -13.13 17.64
N ARG A 193 -24.37 -13.55 17.32
CA ARG A 193 -23.30 -13.77 18.30
C ARG A 193 -22.46 -12.52 18.44
N THR A 194 -22.22 -12.08 19.68
CA THR A 194 -21.31 -10.98 19.99
C THR A 194 -20.09 -11.51 20.73
N VAL A 195 -18.90 -11.09 20.32
CA VAL A 195 -17.62 -11.47 20.94
C VAL A 195 -17.10 -10.31 21.78
N PHE A 196 -16.71 -10.61 23.01
CA PHE A 196 -16.06 -9.67 23.94
C PHE A 196 -14.62 -10.15 24.19
N ILE A 197 -13.63 -9.35 23.80
CA ILE A 197 -12.22 -9.65 24.01
C ILE A 197 -11.78 -9.10 25.36
N ASN A 198 -11.31 -9.97 26.25
CA ASN A 198 -10.77 -9.61 27.57
C ASN A 198 -9.29 -9.29 27.49
N ASP A 199 -8.47 -10.15 26.83
CA ASP A 199 -7.03 -9.94 26.65
C ASP A 199 -6.54 -10.58 25.34
N VAL A 200 -5.45 -10.04 24.79
CA VAL A 200 -4.76 -10.61 23.62
C VAL A 200 -3.27 -10.51 23.85
N LYS A 201 -2.58 -11.63 23.76
CA LYS A 201 -1.11 -11.74 23.80
C LYS A 201 -0.58 -12.47 22.59
N TRP A 202 0.59 -12.10 22.12
CA TRP A 202 1.32 -12.85 21.12
C TRP A 202 2.25 -13.86 21.83
N ARG A 203 2.19 -15.12 21.43
CA ARG A 203 3.08 -16.17 21.91
C ARG A 203 4.16 -16.44 20.86
N CYS A 204 5.43 -16.30 21.26
CA CYS A 204 6.55 -16.56 20.38
C CYS A 204 6.54 -18.05 19.94
N PRO A 205 6.56 -18.35 18.63
CA PRO A 205 6.57 -19.73 18.13
C PRO A 205 7.80 -20.53 18.56
N ASP A 206 8.96 -19.86 18.74
CA ASP A 206 10.22 -20.54 19.05
C ASP A 206 10.42 -20.78 20.56
N CYS A 207 10.12 -19.79 21.40
CA CYS A 207 10.43 -19.89 22.82
C CYS A 207 9.22 -19.98 23.76
N GLY A 208 8.00 -19.81 23.23
CA GLY A 208 6.75 -19.92 23.98
C GLY A 208 6.43 -18.73 24.91
N PHE A 209 7.31 -17.72 25.02
CA PHE A 209 7.03 -16.53 25.81
C PHE A 209 5.88 -15.71 25.23
N GLU A 210 5.09 -15.11 26.13
CA GLU A 210 3.94 -14.28 25.77
C GLU A 210 4.23 -12.80 26.00
N TYR A 211 3.76 -11.97 25.06
CA TYR A 211 3.97 -10.53 25.07
C TYR A 211 2.69 -9.80 24.74
N THR A 212 2.53 -8.63 25.34
CA THR A 212 1.46 -7.70 25.04
C THR A 212 1.68 -7.00 23.70
N GLU A 213 0.61 -6.46 23.15
CA GLU A 213 0.64 -5.62 21.95
C GLU A 213 1.71 -4.52 22.04
N ARG A 214 1.76 -3.82 23.19
CA ARG A 214 2.69 -2.72 23.42
C ARG A 214 4.15 -3.17 23.38
N GLU A 215 4.47 -4.31 23.99
CA GLU A 215 5.83 -4.84 24.01
C GLU A 215 6.29 -5.21 22.61
N MET A 216 5.46 -5.91 21.85
CA MET A 216 5.82 -6.34 20.49
C MET A 216 5.87 -5.19 19.50
N LYS A 217 4.93 -4.24 19.54
CA LYS A 217 4.97 -3.07 18.65
C LYS A 217 6.16 -2.14 18.94
N ASN A 218 6.72 -2.16 20.14
CA ASN A 218 7.92 -1.42 20.53
C ASN A 218 9.22 -2.24 20.40
N SER A 219 9.16 -3.52 20.07
CA SER A 219 10.36 -4.34 19.85
C SER A 219 11.11 -3.90 18.59
N ALA A 220 12.36 -4.36 18.45
CA ALA A 220 13.13 -4.11 17.23
C ALA A 220 12.43 -4.76 16.03
N GLN A 221 12.42 -4.07 14.89
CA GLN A 221 11.68 -4.47 13.71
C GLN A 221 12.57 -4.41 12.46
N ALA A 222 12.36 -5.32 11.53
CA ALA A 222 13.10 -5.35 10.26
C ALA A 222 12.29 -6.03 9.15
N TYR A 223 12.59 -5.67 7.90
CA TYR A 223 12.19 -6.49 6.75
C TYR A 223 13.12 -7.67 6.59
N VAL A 224 12.56 -8.87 6.49
CA VAL A 224 13.30 -10.12 6.27
C VAL A 224 12.85 -10.75 4.96
N ALA A 225 13.78 -10.89 4.01
CA ALA A 225 13.50 -11.43 2.69
C ALA A 225 13.44 -12.97 2.72
N GLN A 226 12.36 -13.55 2.17
CA GLN A 226 12.23 -15.00 1.99
C GLN A 226 12.84 -15.45 0.65
N ASN A 227 12.87 -14.56 -0.35
CA ASN A 227 13.39 -14.82 -1.69
C ASN A 227 14.36 -13.71 -2.13
N ALA A 228 15.52 -13.64 -1.52
CA ALA A 228 16.54 -12.64 -1.85
C ALA A 228 17.03 -12.72 -3.31
N LYS A 229 16.92 -13.89 -3.96
CA LYS A 229 17.33 -14.08 -5.38
C LYS A 229 16.53 -13.21 -6.35
N ALA A 230 15.29 -12.85 -6.01
CA ALA A 230 14.45 -11.97 -6.84
C ALA A 230 15.03 -10.54 -7.01
N LEU A 231 15.99 -10.13 -6.17
CA LEU A 231 16.74 -8.88 -6.36
C LEU A 231 17.52 -8.84 -7.68
N GLN A 232 17.96 -9.98 -8.20
CA GLN A 232 18.65 -10.07 -9.49
C GLN A 232 17.74 -9.61 -10.64
N ASN A 233 16.42 -9.78 -10.48
CA ASN A 233 15.42 -9.32 -11.45
C ASN A 233 14.94 -7.89 -11.15
N GLY A 234 15.50 -7.22 -10.14
CA GLY A 234 15.09 -5.89 -9.70
C GLY A 234 13.68 -5.83 -9.10
N ILE A 235 13.13 -6.97 -8.64
CA ILE A 235 11.76 -7.06 -8.12
C ILE A 235 11.80 -7.19 -6.60
N ARG A 236 11.28 -6.19 -5.90
CA ARG A 236 11.09 -6.23 -4.45
C ARG A 236 9.60 -6.32 -4.12
N SER A 237 9.26 -7.15 -3.14
CA SER A 237 7.90 -7.28 -2.62
C SER A 237 7.91 -7.30 -1.11
N PHE A 238 6.92 -6.63 -0.51
CA PHE A 238 6.85 -6.38 0.92
C PHE A 238 5.50 -6.84 1.45
N PHE A 239 5.50 -7.43 2.63
CA PHE A 239 4.31 -7.77 3.39
C PHE A 239 4.35 -7.12 4.77
N ILE A 240 3.20 -6.54 5.16
CA ILE A 240 2.98 -5.96 6.49
C ILE A 240 1.68 -6.52 7.04
N SER A 241 1.77 -7.23 8.15
CA SER A 241 0.61 -7.75 8.88
C SER A 241 -0.21 -6.62 9.52
N GLY A 242 -1.52 -6.81 9.63
CA GLY A 242 -2.41 -5.89 10.36
C GLY A 242 -2.02 -5.75 11.84
N PHE A 243 -1.53 -6.82 12.46
CA PHE A 243 -1.04 -6.80 13.84
C PHE A 243 0.17 -5.89 14.07
N SER A 244 0.89 -5.52 13.01
CA SER A 244 1.99 -4.54 13.06
C SER A 244 1.52 -3.10 12.92
N SER A 245 0.23 -2.85 12.62
CA SER A 245 -0.31 -1.50 12.46
C SER A 245 -0.29 -0.72 13.77
N PRO A 246 0.21 0.53 13.80
CA PRO A 246 0.15 1.36 14.99
C PRO A 246 -1.26 1.91 15.27
N TRP A 247 -2.19 1.80 14.32
CA TRP A 247 -3.57 2.32 14.43
C TRP A 247 -4.62 1.27 14.76
N LEU A 248 -4.34 -0.02 14.42
CA LEU A 248 -5.24 -1.12 14.71
C LEU A 248 -4.86 -1.78 16.03
N LYS A 249 -5.82 -1.99 16.90
CA LYS A 249 -5.62 -2.78 18.12
C LYS A 249 -5.72 -4.27 17.80
N TRP A 250 -4.95 -5.06 18.49
CA TRP A 250 -5.01 -6.52 18.37
C TRP A 250 -6.38 -7.07 18.72
N SER A 251 -7.01 -6.49 19.76
CA SER A 251 -8.38 -6.86 20.15
C SER A 251 -9.38 -6.70 19.01
N ASP A 252 -9.29 -5.59 18.26
CA ASP A 252 -10.23 -5.31 17.18
C ASP A 252 -10.03 -6.32 16.02
N ILE A 253 -8.76 -6.59 15.64
CA ILE A 253 -8.43 -7.57 14.61
C ILE A 253 -8.90 -8.97 15.01
N CYS A 254 -8.65 -9.39 16.26
CA CYS A 254 -9.05 -10.71 16.77
C CYS A 254 -10.57 -10.85 16.84
N LYS A 255 -11.26 -9.77 17.23
CA LYS A 255 -12.72 -9.75 17.25
C LYS A 255 -13.31 -9.97 15.86
N ASP A 256 -12.83 -9.23 14.85
CA ASP A 256 -13.27 -9.38 13.46
C ASP A 256 -13.07 -10.83 12.94
N TYR A 257 -11.96 -11.47 13.33
CA TYR A 257 -11.69 -12.87 12.98
C TYR A 257 -12.64 -13.85 13.67
N LEU A 258 -13.05 -13.59 14.91
CA LEU A 258 -13.94 -14.49 15.66
C LEU A 258 -15.42 -14.31 15.28
N GLU A 259 -15.78 -13.15 14.72
CA GLU A 259 -17.14 -12.84 14.25
C GLU A 259 -17.35 -13.21 12.76
N SER A 260 -16.29 -13.48 11.97
CA SER A 260 -16.34 -13.84 10.54
C SER A 260 -16.54 -15.35 10.32
#